data_aa3b16020bcc8b7c71318eb2277ddc00
#
_entry.id   aa3b16020bcc8b7c71318eb2277ddc00
#
_cell.length_a   1.000
_cell.length_b   1.000
_cell.length_c   1.000
_cell.angle_alpha   90.00
_cell.angle_beta   90.00
_cell.angle_gamma   90.00
#
_symmetry.space_group_name_H-M   'P 1'
#
loop_
_entity.id
_entity.type
_entity.pdbx_description
1 polymer ?
#
loop_
_entity_poly.entity_id
_entity_poly.type
_entity_poly.pdbx_seq_one_letter_code
_entity_poly.pdbx_strand_id
1 'polypeptide(L)'
;MVSKDAARILVVDDDPEILAMLGARLGKRGYRVSTAVDGHQALDLAKRELPDVVLLDVMMPGKSGWEVARALKQDPTTHAIKIVMVTAIGSAVNEMTSPIYGADAHVDKPFEFEQLERVIGGLLRS
;
A
#
# COMPACT_ATOMS: atom_id res chain seq x y z
N MET A 1 16.21 10.13 7.88
CA MET A 1 15.29 10.37 6.75
C MET A 1 15.46 9.27 5.71
N VAL A 2 14.36 8.72 5.25
CA VAL A 2 14.40 7.66 4.24
C VAL A 2 14.54 8.30 2.87
N SER A 3 15.57 7.95 2.12
CA SER A 3 15.71 8.39 0.74
C SER A 3 14.90 7.49 -0.16
N LYS A 4 14.54 7.99 -1.35
CA LYS A 4 13.80 7.22 -2.32
C LYS A 4 14.50 5.89 -2.66
N ASP A 5 15.83 5.94 -2.83
CA ASP A 5 16.60 4.75 -3.21
C ASP A 5 16.64 3.69 -2.12
N ALA A 6 16.43 4.08 -0.88
CA ALA A 6 16.42 3.15 0.25
C ALA A 6 15.00 2.73 0.65
N ALA A 7 13.98 3.39 0.15
CA ALA A 7 12.60 3.13 0.57
C ALA A 7 12.09 1.78 0.05
N ARG A 8 11.37 1.09 0.91
CA ARG A 8 10.76 -0.19 0.57
C ARG A 8 9.25 -0.01 0.43
N ILE A 9 8.71 -0.56 -0.65
CA ILE A 9 7.27 -0.50 -0.92
C ILE A 9 6.74 -1.92 -1.11
N LEU A 10 5.68 -2.24 -0.38
CA LEU A 10 4.98 -3.50 -0.56
C LEU A 10 3.70 -3.20 -1.36
N VAL A 11 3.55 -3.85 -2.50
CA VAL A 11 2.36 -3.71 -3.34
C VAL A 11 1.49 -4.96 -3.17
N VAL A 12 0.24 -4.75 -2.79
CA VAL A 12 -0.71 -5.84 -2.52
C VAL A 12 -1.91 -5.72 -3.44
N ASP A 13 -2.08 -6.69 -4.32
CA ASP A 13 -3.18 -6.74 -5.28
C ASP A 13 -3.31 -8.18 -5.76
N ASP A 14 -4.54 -8.65 -5.97
CA ASP A 14 -4.74 -10.00 -6.48
C ASP A 14 -4.55 -10.12 -8.00
N ASP A 15 -4.38 -9.00 -8.68
CA ASP A 15 -4.15 -8.95 -10.12
C ASP A 15 -2.65 -8.96 -10.41
N PRO A 16 -2.11 -10.05 -10.98
CA PRO A 16 -0.66 -10.13 -11.24
C PRO A 16 -0.17 -9.09 -12.26
N GLU A 17 -1.02 -8.63 -13.16
CA GLU A 17 -0.63 -7.58 -14.12
C GLU A 17 -0.38 -6.26 -13.41
N ILE A 18 -1.21 -5.92 -12.44
CA ILE A 18 -1.03 -4.69 -11.65
C ILE A 18 0.26 -4.80 -10.83
N LEU A 19 0.50 -5.95 -10.20
CA LEU A 19 1.72 -6.15 -9.44
C LEU A 19 2.96 -6.01 -10.31
N ALA A 20 2.94 -6.60 -11.50
CA ALA A 20 4.08 -6.52 -12.42
C ALA A 20 4.31 -5.08 -12.88
N MET A 21 3.24 -4.38 -13.25
CA MET A 21 3.34 -3.01 -13.74
C MET A 21 3.87 -2.07 -12.66
N LEU A 22 3.28 -2.12 -11.47
CA LEU A 22 3.71 -1.25 -10.38
C LEU A 22 5.11 -1.58 -9.90
N GLY A 23 5.43 -2.88 -9.82
CA GLY A 23 6.78 -3.30 -9.42
C GLY A 23 7.84 -2.76 -10.36
N ALA A 24 7.59 -2.88 -11.67
CA ALA A 24 8.54 -2.40 -12.67
C ALA A 24 8.69 -0.88 -12.63
N ARG A 25 7.58 -0.16 -12.56
CA ARG A 25 7.62 1.31 -12.61
C ARG A 25 8.20 1.91 -11.34
N LEU A 26 7.83 1.39 -10.18
CA LEU A 26 8.39 1.87 -8.92
C LEU A 26 9.87 1.51 -8.80
N GLY A 27 10.23 0.31 -9.26
CA GLY A 27 11.64 -0.09 -9.26
C GLY A 27 12.52 0.85 -10.09
N LYS A 28 12.00 1.32 -11.23
CA LYS A 28 12.74 2.27 -12.06
C LYS A 28 12.93 3.62 -11.38
N ARG A 29 12.09 3.95 -10.41
CA ARG A 29 12.23 5.19 -9.64
C ARG A 29 13.12 5.04 -8.41
N GLY A 30 13.74 3.87 -8.24
CA GLY A 30 14.68 3.63 -7.16
C GLY A 30 14.12 2.95 -5.92
N TYR A 31 12.84 2.62 -5.90
CA TYR A 31 12.23 1.95 -4.75
C TYR A 31 12.56 0.45 -4.76
N ARG A 32 12.66 -0.11 -3.57
CA ARG A 32 12.72 -1.57 -3.40
C ARG A 32 11.29 -2.07 -3.26
N VAL A 33 10.87 -2.94 -4.19
CA VAL A 33 9.48 -3.35 -4.27
C VAL A 33 9.33 -4.83 -3.98
N SER A 34 8.39 -5.16 -3.09
CA SER A 34 7.92 -6.52 -2.86
C SER A 34 6.45 -6.57 -3.23
N THR A 35 5.94 -7.74 -3.56
CA THR A 35 4.54 -7.90 -3.95
C THR A 35 3.88 -9.01 -3.16
N ALA A 36 2.57 -8.86 -2.93
CA ALA A 36 1.75 -9.87 -2.30
C ALA A 36 0.42 -9.98 -3.03
N VAL A 37 -0.13 -11.18 -3.12
CA VAL A 37 -1.35 -11.44 -3.88
C VAL A 37 -2.60 -11.53 -3.01
N ASP A 38 -2.43 -11.58 -1.69
CA ASP A 38 -3.57 -11.65 -0.77
C ASP A 38 -3.17 -11.07 0.59
N GLY A 39 -4.16 -10.97 1.48
CA GLY A 39 -3.96 -10.35 2.78
C GLY A 39 -3.03 -11.11 3.70
N HIS A 40 -3.04 -12.44 3.65
CA HIS A 40 -2.16 -13.25 4.49
C HIS A 40 -0.71 -13.05 4.10
N GLN A 41 -0.43 -13.10 2.80
CA GLN A 41 0.91 -12.86 2.29
C GLN A 41 1.37 -11.44 2.61
N ALA A 42 0.45 -10.47 2.50
CA ALA A 42 0.76 -9.07 2.79
C ALA A 42 1.17 -8.89 4.25
N LEU A 43 0.42 -9.47 5.18
CA LEU A 43 0.75 -9.35 6.60
C LEU A 43 2.08 -10.02 6.94
N ASP A 44 2.33 -11.18 6.36
CA ASP A 44 3.58 -11.90 6.59
C ASP A 44 4.77 -11.10 6.09
N LEU A 45 4.70 -10.58 4.87
CA LEU A 45 5.78 -9.77 4.30
C LEU A 45 5.97 -8.46 5.05
N ALA A 46 4.87 -7.81 5.45
CA ALA A 46 4.99 -6.56 6.19
C ALA A 46 5.72 -6.74 7.52
N LYS A 47 5.45 -7.84 8.20
CA LYS A 47 6.13 -8.12 9.48
C LYS A 47 7.60 -8.47 9.30
N ARG A 48 7.93 -9.16 8.21
CA ARG A 48 9.31 -9.57 7.96
C ARG A 48 10.17 -8.44 7.40
N GLU A 49 9.60 -7.63 6.50
CA GLU A 49 10.38 -6.64 5.76
C GLU A 49 10.24 -5.22 6.31
N LEU A 50 9.16 -4.94 7.03
CA LEU A 50 8.87 -3.61 7.57
C LEU A 50 8.99 -2.53 6.49
N PRO A 51 8.17 -2.60 5.42
CA PRO A 51 8.25 -1.61 4.35
C PRO A 51 7.90 -0.22 4.86
N ASP A 52 8.34 0.79 4.14
CA ASP A 52 8.00 2.17 4.48
C ASP A 52 6.56 2.51 4.07
N VAL A 53 6.11 1.95 2.96
CA VAL A 53 4.76 2.17 2.43
C VAL A 53 4.18 0.86 1.92
N VAL A 54 2.90 0.64 2.18
CA VAL A 54 2.13 -0.47 1.60
C VAL A 54 1.06 0.13 0.69
N LEU A 55 1.05 -0.30 -0.57
CA LEU A 55 -0.03 -0.01 -1.51
C LEU A 55 -0.99 -1.19 -1.47
N LEU A 56 -2.20 -0.96 -1.04
CA LEU A 56 -3.10 -2.02 -0.63
C LEU A 56 -4.42 -1.95 -1.36
N ASP A 57 -4.70 -2.95 -2.19
CA ASP A 57 -5.98 -3.07 -2.87
C ASP A 57 -7.06 -3.40 -1.83
N VAL A 58 -8.20 -2.73 -1.93
CA VAL A 58 -9.32 -2.95 -1.02
C VAL A 58 -10.00 -4.29 -1.29
N MET A 59 -10.25 -4.59 -2.56
CA MET A 59 -11.05 -5.75 -2.96
C MET A 59 -10.15 -6.93 -3.27
N MET A 60 -9.97 -7.81 -2.30
CA MET A 60 -9.18 -9.04 -2.49
C MET A 60 -9.94 -10.23 -1.92
N PRO A 61 -9.76 -11.44 -2.50
CA PRO A 61 -10.35 -12.66 -1.94
C PRO A 61 -9.85 -12.90 -0.52
N GLY A 62 -10.71 -13.43 0.33
CA GLY A 62 -10.37 -13.72 1.71
C GLY A 62 -10.33 -12.45 2.55
N LYS A 63 -9.15 -12.10 3.06
CA LYS A 63 -8.98 -10.92 3.91
C LYS A 63 -8.94 -9.66 3.04
N SER A 64 -9.88 -8.74 3.29
CA SER A 64 -9.95 -7.49 2.53
C SER A 64 -8.78 -6.57 2.86
N GLY A 65 -8.53 -5.60 1.97
CA GLY A 65 -7.50 -4.60 2.22
C GLY A 65 -7.74 -3.82 3.51
N TRP A 66 -9.00 -3.56 3.85
CA TRP A 66 -9.32 -2.85 5.08
C TRP A 66 -8.93 -3.65 6.33
N GLU A 67 -9.16 -4.95 6.31
CA GLU A 67 -8.74 -5.82 7.41
C GLU A 67 -7.22 -5.85 7.55
N VAL A 68 -6.50 -5.87 6.42
CA VAL A 68 -5.04 -5.82 6.44
C VAL A 68 -4.55 -4.49 7.03
N ALA A 69 -5.13 -3.37 6.59
CA ALA A 69 -4.75 -2.05 7.09
C ALA A 69 -4.96 -1.96 8.60
N ARG A 70 -6.10 -2.44 9.07
CA ARG A 70 -6.41 -2.44 10.50
C ARG A 70 -5.42 -3.29 11.28
N ALA A 71 -5.12 -4.49 10.79
CA ALA A 71 -4.19 -5.38 11.46
C ALA A 71 -2.79 -4.76 11.56
N LEU A 72 -2.34 -4.11 10.50
CA LEU A 72 -1.03 -3.45 10.50
C LEU A 72 -0.99 -2.31 11.52
N LYS A 73 -2.03 -1.51 11.58
CA LYS A 73 -2.06 -0.35 12.50
C LYS A 73 -2.23 -0.75 13.96
N GLN A 74 -2.79 -1.90 14.23
CA GLN A 74 -2.97 -2.40 15.59
C GLN A 74 -1.73 -3.09 16.16
N ASP A 75 -0.82 -3.52 15.29
CA ASP A 75 0.39 -4.24 15.72
C ASP A 75 1.52 -3.24 16.00
N PRO A 76 2.11 -3.25 17.21
CA PRO A 76 3.19 -2.31 17.53
C PRO A 76 4.38 -2.38 16.61
N THR A 77 4.63 -3.53 15.97
CA THR A 77 5.80 -3.68 15.07
C THR A 77 5.54 -3.09 13.70
N THR A 78 4.29 -2.91 13.29
CA THR A 78 3.94 -2.45 11.94
C THR A 78 3.13 -1.15 11.92
N HIS A 79 2.75 -0.61 13.06
CA HIS A 79 1.83 0.54 13.09
C HIS A 79 2.42 1.80 12.43
N ALA A 80 3.73 1.91 12.33
CA ALA A 80 4.37 3.06 11.72
C ALA A 80 4.41 2.99 10.18
N ILE A 81 4.10 1.84 9.59
CA ILE A 81 4.06 1.68 8.13
C ILE A 81 2.97 2.58 7.55
N LYS A 82 3.31 3.35 6.53
CA LYS A 82 2.32 4.18 5.84
C LYS A 82 1.49 3.32 4.89
N ILE A 83 0.19 3.51 4.90
CA ILE A 83 -0.73 2.69 4.10
C ILE A 83 -1.48 3.56 3.10
N VAL A 84 -1.41 3.18 1.83
CA VAL A 84 -2.17 3.79 0.74
C VAL A 84 -3.19 2.77 0.27
N MET A 85 -4.47 3.07 0.44
CA MET A 85 -5.54 2.22 -0.09
C MET A 85 -5.72 2.55 -1.57
N VAL A 86 -5.68 1.52 -2.42
CA VAL A 86 -5.89 1.67 -3.86
C VAL A 86 -7.18 0.93 -4.19
N THR A 87 -8.19 1.64 -4.68
CA THR A 87 -9.51 1.06 -4.78
C THR A 87 -10.28 1.57 -5.99
N ALA A 88 -11.10 0.68 -6.57
CA ALA A 88 -12.09 1.04 -7.59
C ALA A 88 -13.40 1.55 -6.97
N ILE A 89 -13.53 1.48 -5.65
CA ILE A 89 -14.71 1.94 -4.94
C ILE A 89 -14.63 3.47 -4.81
N GLY A 90 -15.73 4.14 -5.01
CA GLY A 90 -15.76 5.60 -5.04
C GLY A 90 -15.36 6.27 -3.72
N SER A 91 -15.16 7.57 -3.81
CA SER A 91 -14.62 8.37 -2.71
C SER A 91 -15.42 8.33 -1.42
N ALA A 92 -16.74 8.14 -1.50
CA ALA A 92 -17.57 8.08 -0.30
C ALA A 92 -17.14 6.94 0.62
N VAL A 93 -16.78 5.80 0.04
CA VAL A 93 -16.28 4.67 0.82
C VAL A 93 -14.92 4.99 1.43
N ASN A 94 -14.06 5.66 0.68
CA ASN A 94 -12.75 6.04 1.18
C ASN A 94 -12.83 6.99 2.36
N GLU A 95 -13.75 7.93 2.32
CA GLU A 95 -13.97 8.85 3.43
C GLU A 95 -14.41 8.12 4.70
N MET A 96 -15.23 7.08 4.54
CA MET A 96 -15.72 6.30 5.68
C MET A 96 -14.63 5.45 6.29
N THR A 97 -13.73 4.91 5.48
CA THR A 97 -12.83 3.86 5.95
C THR A 97 -11.46 4.37 6.36
N SER A 98 -10.96 5.43 5.76
CA SER A 98 -9.59 5.87 5.99
C SER A 98 -9.30 6.17 7.46
N PRO A 99 -10.10 6.98 8.17
CA PRO A 99 -9.84 7.23 9.59
C PRO A 99 -10.07 6.01 10.47
N ILE A 100 -11.04 5.16 10.10
CA ILE A 100 -11.42 4.01 10.92
C ILE A 100 -10.35 2.93 10.87
N TYR A 101 -9.80 2.68 9.68
CA TYR A 101 -8.85 1.59 9.46
C TYR A 101 -7.39 2.03 9.48
N GLY A 102 -7.15 3.33 9.66
CA GLY A 102 -5.80 3.83 9.83
C GLY A 102 -5.01 4.01 8.54
N ALA A 103 -5.69 4.03 7.39
CA ALA A 103 -5.01 4.30 6.13
C ALA A 103 -4.53 5.76 6.11
N ASP A 104 -3.32 5.97 5.59
CA ASP A 104 -2.71 7.30 5.54
C ASP A 104 -3.12 8.09 4.30
N ALA A 105 -3.50 7.38 3.24
CA ALA A 105 -3.96 7.99 2.00
C ALA A 105 -4.75 6.98 1.19
N HIS A 106 -5.41 7.45 0.14
CA HIS A 106 -6.09 6.57 -0.79
C HIS A 106 -5.96 7.10 -2.20
N VAL A 107 -6.03 6.20 -3.19
CA VAL A 107 -5.99 6.53 -4.61
C VAL A 107 -7.08 5.71 -5.30
N ASP A 108 -7.92 6.35 -6.08
CA ASP A 108 -8.99 5.67 -6.80
C ASP A 108 -8.49 5.10 -8.13
N LYS A 109 -8.95 3.91 -8.47
CA LYS A 109 -8.71 3.33 -9.79
C LYS A 109 -9.76 3.83 -10.77
N PRO A 110 -9.41 4.08 -12.03
CA PRO A 110 -8.06 4.06 -12.58
C PRO A 110 -7.25 5.28 -12.13
N PHE A 111 -5.97 5.09 -11.92
CA PHE A 111 -5.10 6.18 -11.50
C PHE A 111 -3.97 6.38 -12.51
N GLU A 112 -3.38 7.57 -12.49
CA GLU A 112 -2.15 7.79 -13.22
C GLU A 112 -0.97 7.51 -12.31
N PHE A 113 0.08 6.91 -12.85
CA PHE A 113 1.23 6.52 -12.05
C PHE A 113 1.85 7.73 -11.34
N GLU A 114 1.89 8.88 -12.00
CA GLU A 114 2.45 10.10 -11.40
C GLU A 114 1.68 10.55 -10.17
N GLN A 115 0.35 10.36 -10.17
CA GLN A 115 -0.47 10.65 -9.00
C GLN A 115 -0.09 9.75 -7.83
N LEU A 116 0.03 8.47 -8.10
CA LEU A 116 0.41 7.49 -7.08
C LEU A 116 1.79 7.81 -6.52
N GLU A 117 2.73 8.13 -7.38
CA GLU A 117 4.09 8.44 -6.96
C GLU A 117 4.14 9.69 -6.08
N ARG A 118 3.33 10.71 -6.39
CA ARG A 118 3.25 11.91 -5.54
C ARG A 118 2.73 11.58 -4.14
N VAL A 119 1.73 10.71 -4.06
CA VAL A 119 1.19 10.29 -2.76
C VAL A 119 2.25 9.56 -1.95
N ILE A 120 2.95 8.62 -2.58
CA ILE A 120 4.02 7.88 -1.92
C ILE A 120 5.11 8.83 -1.43
N GLY A 121 5.58 9.71 -2.31
CA GLY A 121 6.63 10.65 -1.96
C GLY A 121 6.24 11.58 -0.82
N GLY A 122 4.98 12.01 -0.79
CA GLY A 122 4.48 12.84 0.29
C GLY A 122 4.50 12.13 1.63
N LEU A 123 4.12 10.85 1.65
CA LEU A 123 4.14 10.06 2.87
C LEU A 123 5.55 9.78 3.37
N LEU A 124 6.49 9.57 2.45
CA LEU A 124 7.88 9.32 2.83
C LEU A 124 8.55 10.55 3.45
N ARG A 125 8.06 11.74 3.11
CA ARG A 125 8.60 12.99 3.66
C ARG A 125 7.96 13.42 4.98
N SER A 126 6.87 12.78 5.36
CA SER A 126 6.15 13.18 6.57
C SER A 126 6.64 12.46 7.83
#